data_f1a9d33832c5ee92be30e5a30dd0ce6e
#
_entry.id   f1a9d33832c5ee92be30e5a30dd0ce6e
#
_cell.length_a   1.000
_cell.length_b   1.000
_cell.length_c   1.000
_cell.angle_alpha   90.00
_cell.angle_beta   90.00
_cell.angle_gamma   90.00
#
_symmetry.space_group_name_H-M   'P 1'
#
loop_
_entity.id
_entity.type
_entity.pdbx_description
1 polymer ?
#
loop_
_entity_poly.entity_id
_entity_poly.type
_entity_poly.pdbx_seq_one_letter_code
_entity_poly.pdbx_strand_id
1 'polypeptide(L)'
;MPSITTTLTTVATFSDDNLKRYLLRKIWDENKPKLAIIMLAPSEAAGIELDNTTLLVLNNSSRLGYGGVDVLNLFATLNDCGLKEAEDEDPDNLNAIVQSVQKADIIIYAAGVGKAKSKVFQHRQEQVLTALRPYEDKLHCLTNESGRARLQHPLSPAVRTWHLSPLKVSELIAEPEKKEPKGTDTKAKKGRHKNTAKEAE
;
A
#
# COMPACT_ATOMS: atom_id res chain seq x y z
N MET A 1 38.60 7.73 -23.53
CA MET A 1 37.87 6.57 -22.98
C MET A 1 36.46 7.02 -22.60
N PRO A 2 35.40 6.30 -22.93
CA PRO A 2 34.06 6.68 -22.52
C PRO A 2 33.92 6.56 -20.98
N SER A 3 33.23 7.53 -20.36
CA SER A 3 32.94 7.53 -18.92
C SER A 3 31.46 7.72 -18.70
N ILE A 4 30.95 7.10 -17.62
CA ILE A 4 29.58 7.28 -17.18
C ILE A 4 29.61 7.92 -15.77
N THR A 5 28.88 9.01 -15.61
CA THR A 5 28.74 9.68 -14.32
C THR A 5 27.26 9.58 -13.92
N THR A 6 26.99 9.14 -12.71
CA THR A 6 25.63 9.07 -12.15
C THR A 6 25.60 9.71 -10.77
N THR A 7 24.63 10.57 -10.52
CA THR A 7 24.37 11.13 -9.20
C THR A 7 23.20 10.38 -8.57
N LEU A 8 23.35 9.93 -7.33
CA LEU A 8 22.27 9.30 -6.55
C LEU A 8 21.87 10.24 -5.40
N THR A 9 20.69 10.83 -5.53
CA THR A 9 20.07 11.61 -4.46
C THR A 9 19.30 10.67 -3.52
N THR A 10 19.55 10.78 -2.22
CA THR A 10 18.85 10.00 -1.19
C THR A 10 18.17 10.94 -0.22
N VAL A 11 16.88 10.68 0.09
CA VAL A 11 16.11 11.34 1.13
C VAL A 11 15.45 10.27 1.98
N ALA A 12 15.65 10.33 3.29
CA ALA A 12 14.93 9.48 4.25
C ALA A 12 14.15 10.35 5.23
N THR A 13 12.89 10.02 5.46
CA THR A 13 12.00 10.72 6.39
C THR A 13 11.68 9.81 7.56
N PHE A 14 11.93 10.32 8.76
CA PHE A 14 11.73 9.61 10.02
C PHE A 14 10.73 10.31 10.91
N SER A 15 10.26 9.61 11.95
CA SER A 15 9.60 10.20 13.12
C SER A 15 10.59 11.03 13.93
N ASP A 16 10.09 11.94 14.80
CA ASP A 16 10.93 12.82 15.62
C ASP A 16 11.88 12.05 16.56
N ASP A 17 11.48 10.86 17.01
CA ASP A 17 12.29 9.96 17.85
C ASP A 17 13.25 9.06 17.06
N ASN A 18 13.22 9.13 15.72
CA ASN A 18 13.97 8.29 14.78
C ASN A 18 13.71 6.77 14.90
N LEU A 19 12.64 6.35 15.54
CA LEU A 19 12.29 4.93 15.68
C LEU A 19 11.50 4.40 14.49
N LYS A 20 10.92 5.30 13.67
CA LYS A 20 10.12 4.95 12.49
C LYS A 20 10.69 5.61 11.24
N ARG A 21 10.65 4.90 10.12
CA ARG A 21 10.97 5.46 8.80
C ARG A 21 9.74 5.45 7.92
N TYR A 22 9.28 6.63 7.52
CA TYR A 22 8.08 6.80 6.68
C TYR A 22 8.38 6.72 5.19
N LEU A 23 9.57 7.16 4.77
CA LEU A 23 9.97 7.20 3.37
C LEU A 23 11.48 6.98 3.24
N LEU A 24 11.89 6.20 2.25
CA LEU A 24 13.25 6.22 1.70
C LEU A 24 13.15 6.47 0.19
N ARG A 25 13.54 7.67 -0.25
CA ARG A 25 13.57 8.07 -1.65
C ARG A 25 14.97 7.99 -2.21
N LYS A 26 15.11 7.40 -3.38
CA LYS A 26 16.37 7.39 -4.14
C LYS A 26 16.08 7.78 -5.60
N ILE A 27 16.80 8.80 -6.09
CA ILE A 27 16.64 9.33 -7.45
C ILE A 27 18.00 9.36 -8.13
N TRP A 28 18.09 8.81 -9.33
CA TRP A 28 19.30 8.79 -10.17
C TRP A 28 19.09 9.39 -11.57
N ASP A 29 17.83 9.60 -11.98
CA ASP A 29 17.49 10.28 -13.23
C ASP A 29 16.10 10.93 -13.09
N GLU A 30 16.08 12.26 -13.00
CA GLU A 30 14.82 13.00 -12.81
C GLU A 30 13.93 13.03 -14.05
N ASN A 31 14.49 12.76 -15.24
CA ASN A 31 13.76 12.77 -16.50
C ASN A 31 13.03 11.46 -16.79
N LYS A 32 13.27 10.41 -16.00
CA LYS A 32 12.62 9.11 -16.15
C LYS A 32 11.46 8.94 -15.18
N PRO A 33 10.51 8.05 -15.51
CA PRO A 33 9.42 7.69 -14.60
C PRO A 33 9.93 7.22 -13.24
N LYS A 34 9.12 7.42 -12.20
CA LYS A 34 9.42 7.05 -10.82
C LYS A 34 8.42 6.02 -10.32
N LEU A 35 8.89 5.10 -9.50
CA LEU A 35 8.03 4.09 -8.88
C LEU A 35 7.93 4.28 -7.37
N ALA A 36 6.80 3.87 -6.81
CA ALA A 36 6.62 3.65 -5.37
C ALA A 36 6.57 2.14 -5.10
N ILE A 37 7.35 1.65 -4.14
CA ILE A 37 7.27 0.25 -3.71
C ILE A 37 6.87 0.18 -2.25
N ILE A 38 5.84 -0.63 -1.96
CA ILE A 38 5.29 -0.83 -0.61
C ILE A 38 5.68 -2.22 -0.13
N MET A 39 6.53 -2.28 0.88
CA MET A 39 7.02 -3.51 1.51
C MET A 39 6.47 -3.67 2.92
N LEU A 40 6.95 -4.66 3.68
CA LEU A 40 6.42 -4.97 5.01
C LEU A 40 6.88 -3.97 6.08
N ALA A 41 8.18 -3.91 6.34
CA ALA A 41 8.79 -3.07 7.39
C ALA A 41 10.16 -2.56 6.92
N PRO A 42 10.63 -1.41 7.41
CA PRO A 42 11.89 -0.83 7.01
C PRO A 42 13.08 -1.49 7.74
N SER A 43 14.24 -1.45 7.09
CA SER A 43 15.55 -1.70 7.70
C SER A 43 16.19 -0.37 8.13
N GLU A 44 17.30 -0.44 8.87
CA GLU A 44 18.10 0.74 9.24
C GLU A 44 18.81 1.41 8.05
N ALA A 45 19.01 0.68 6.96
CA ALA A 45 19.69 1.20 5.77
C ALA A 45 18.91 2.37 5.15
N ALA A 46 19.40 3.59 5.36
CA ALA A 46 18.70 4.80 4.92
C ALA A 46 19.56 5.78 4.11
N GLY A 47 20.88 5.70 4.25
CA GLY A 47 21.81 6.60 3.61
C GLY A 47 22.51 6.01 2.37
N ILE A 48 23.81 6.04 2.39
CA ILE A 48 24.65 5.43 1.37
C ILE A 48 24.73 3.90 1.50
N GLU A 49 24.56 3.40 2.71
CA GLU A 49 24.51 1.97 2.98
C GLU A 49 23.23 1.37 2.41
N LEU A 50 23.38 0.24 1.74
CA LEU A 50 22.29 -0.49 1.11
C LEU A 50 22.20 -1.89 1.71
N ASP A 51 21.03 -2.25 2.19
CA ASP A 51 20.71 -3.64 2.46
C ASP A 51 20.41 -4.41 1.15
N ASN A 52 20.37 -5.72 1.24
CA ASN A 52 20.09 -6.58 0.09
C ASN A 52 18.74 -6.28 -0.58
N THR A 53 17.75 -5.86 0.18
CA THR A 53 16.43 -5.51 -0.36
C THR A 53 16.52 -4.24 -1.19
N THR A 54 17.09 -3.18 -0.63
CA THR A 54 17.27 -1.89 -1.29
C THR A 54 18.15 -2.03 -2.54
N LEU A 55 19.22 -2.85 -2.48
CA LEU A 55 20.07 -3.15 -3.64
C LEU A 55 19.25 -3.79 -4.79
N LEU A 56 18.43 -4.78 -4.48
CA LEU A 56 17.56 -5.43 -5.49
C LEU A 56 16.51 -4.47 -6.03
N VAL A 57 15.94 -3.62 -5.17
CA VAL A 57 14.99 -2.58 -5.57
C VAL A 57 15.64 -1.64 -6.59
N LEU A 58 16.80 -1.06 -6.28
CA LEU A 58 17.49 -0.13 -7.17
C LEU A 58 17.86 -0.78 -8.51
N ASN A 59 18.50 -1.95 -8.46
CA ASN A 59 18.97 -2.63 -9.67
C ASN A 59 17.81 -3.01 -10.60
N ASN A 60 16.70 -3.52 -10.05
CA ASN A 60 15.54 -3.89 -10.85
C ASN A 60 14.78 -2.66 -11.37
N SER A 61 14.63 -1.61 -10.56
CA SER A 61 14.00 -0.36 -10.98
C SER A 61 14.76 0.29 -12.13
N SER A 62 16.09 0.37 -12.02
CA SER A 62 16.94 0.91 -13.07
C SER A 62 16.84 0.08 -14.36
N ARG A 63 16.86 -1.26 -14.26
CA ARG A 63 16.71 -2.16 -15.42
C ARG A 63 15.36 -2.03 -16.11
N LEU A 64 14.31 -1.77 -15.36
CA LEU A 64 12.96 -1.52 -15.88
C LEU A 64 12.79 -0.11 -16.47
N GLY A 65 13.84 0.73 -16.44
CA GLY A 65 13.84 2.05 -17.07
C GLY A 65 13.36 3.18 -16.15
N TYR A 66 13.14 2.95 -14.86
CA TYR A 66 12.78 4.00 -13.91
C TYR A 66 14.00 4.85 -13.52
N GLY A 67 13.77 6.10 -13.14
CA GLY A 67 14.78 7.05 -12.72
C GLY A 67 14.81 7.33 -11.22
N GLY A 68 13.89 6.76 -10.47
CA GLY A 68 13.80 6.90 -9.02
C GLY A 68 12.79 5.96 -8.38
N VAL A 69 12.93 5.78 -7.08
CA VAL A 69 12.05 4.93 -6.27
C VAL A 69 11.78 5.55 -4.91
N ASP A 70 10.52 5.52 -4.51
CA ASP A 70 10.06 5.75 -3.15
C ASP A 70 9.83 4.38 -2.49
N VAL A 71 10.65 4.05 -1.50
CA VAL A 71 10.53 2.84 -0.69
C VAL A 71 9.68 3.16 0.54
N LEU A 72 8.54 2.50 0.63
CA LEU A 72 7.49 2.66 1.64
C LEU A 72 7.24 1.33 2.33
N ASN A 73 6.67 1.38 3.52
CA ASN A 73 6.42 0.16 4.28
C ASN A 73 5.01 0.18 4.89
N LEU A 74 4.39 -1.00 5.00
CA LEU A 74 3.11 -1.16 5.71
C LEU A 74 3.24 -0.70 7.17
N PHE A 75 4.33 -1.10 7.83
CA PHE A 75 4.69 -0.70 9.19
C PHE A 75 5.94 0.16 9.13
N ALA A 76 6.03 1.19 9.97
CA ALA A 76 7.09 2.18 9.90
C ALA A 76 8.27 1.90 10.83
N THR A 77 8.08 1.10 11.88
CA THR A 77 9.10 0.84 12.90
C THR A 77 10.32 0.12 12.32
N LEU A 78 11.50 0.66 12.63
CA LEU A 78 12.77 0.13 12.19
C LEU A 78 13.06 -1.22 12.83
N ASN A 79 13.60 -2.17 12.03
CA ASN A 79 14.01 -3.51 12.46
C ASN A 79 12.94 -4.35 13.16
N ASP A 80 11.70 -3.94 13.14
CA ASP A 80 10.57 -4.72 13.63
C ASP A 80 9.77 -5.26 12.43
N CYS A 81 9.30 -6.49 12.53
CA CYS A 81 8.39 -7.05 11.53
C CYS A 81 6.97 -6.46 11.64
N GLY A 82 6.78 -5.41 12.48
CA GLY A 82 5.60 -4.55 12.52
C GLY A 82 4.31 -5.28 12.83
N LEU A 83 4.32 -6.24 13.73
CA LEU A 83 3.11 -7.00 14.06
C LEU A 83 2.57 -6.66 15.45
N LYS A 84 2.88 -5.46 15.95
CA LYS A 84 2.29 -4.94 17.20
C LYS A 84 1.03 -4.12 16.87
N GLU A 85 -0.04 -4.34 17.60
CA GLU A 85 -1.33 -3.67 17.39
C GLU A 85 -1.22 -2.14 17.45
N ALA A 86 -0.33 -1.59 18.28
CA ALA A 86 -0.13 -0.14 18.40
C ALA A 86 0.43 0.54 17.13
N GLU A 87 0.92 -0.21 16.15
CA GLU A 87 1.46 0.32 14.89
C GLU A 87 0.45 0.27 13.74
N ASP A 88 -0.69 -0.37 13.95
CA ASP A 88 -1.74 -0.52 12.96
C ASP A 88 -2.34 0.83 12.53
N GLU A 89 -2.30 1.83 13.41
CA GLU A 89 -2.95 3.12 13.25
C GLU A 89 -1.92 4.28 13.18
N ASP A 90 -0.83 4.11 12.43
CA ASP A 90 0.12 5.21 12.22
C ASP A 90 -0.36 6.09 11.05
N PRO A 91 -1.00 7.25 11.33
CA PRO A 91 -1.52 8.14 10.31
C PRO A 91 -0.41 8.80 9.50
N ASP A 92 0.76 9.08 10.10
CA ASP A 92 1.86 9.74 9.41
C ASP A 92 2.48 8.79 8.38
N ASN A 93 2.59 7.51 8.72
CA ASN A 93 3.01 6.50 7.76
C ASN A 93 2.01 6.35 6.59
N LEU A 94 0.71 6.32 6.88
CA LEU A 94 -0.31 6.24 5.83
C LEU A 94 -0.28 7.48 4.93
N ASN A 95 -0.13 8.66 5.51
CA ASN A 95 0.00 9.92 4.79
C ASN A 95 1.24 9.91 3.86
N ALA A 96 2.38 9.43 4.35
CA ALA A 96 3.61 9.32 3.55
C ALA A 96 3.41 8.36 2.37
N ILE A 97 2.74 7.21 2.57
CA ILE A 97 2.39 6.28 1.52
C ILE A 97 1.52 6.98 0.45
N VAL A 98 0.41 7.60 0.86
CA VAL A 98 -0.53 8.26 -0.07
C VAL A 98 0.14 9.37 -0.86
N GLN A 99 0.94 10.22 -0.22
CA GLN A 99 1.67 11.30 -0.90
C GLN A 99 2.68 10.79 -1.94
N SER A 100 3.35 9.67 -1.66
CA SER A 100 4.31 9.07 -2.59
C SER A 100 3.62 8.40 -3.77
N VAL A 101 2.59 7.60 -3.53
CA VAL A 101 1.87 6.89 -4.60
C VAL A 101 1.12 7.86 -5.53
N GLN A 102 0.66 8.98 -5.01
CA GLN A 102 0.04 10.03 -5.81
C GLN A 102 0.97 10.58 -6.89
N LYS A 103 2.26 10.69 -6.58
CA LYS A 103 3.31 11.24 -7.45
C LYS A 103 4.00 10.18 -8.32
N ALA A 104 3.85 8.91 -7.98
CA ALA A 104 4.48 7.81 -8.71
C ALA A 104 3.76 7.52 -10.02
N ASP A 105 4.52 7.09 -11.04
CA ASP A 105 3.99 6.62 -12.32
C ASP A 105 3.50 5.18 -12.21
N ILE A 106 4.10 4.39 -11.33
CA ILE A 106 3.70 3.01 -11.02
C ILE A 106 3.85 2.72 -9.52
N ILE A 107 3.01 1.84 -9.00
CA ILE A 107 3.01 1.41 -7.61
C ILE A 107 3.24 -0.10 -7.59
N ILE A 108 4.20 -0.56 -6.79
CA ILE A 108 4.47 -1.99 -6.60
C ILE A 108 4.12 -2.38 -5.17
N TYR A 109 3.15 -3.28 -5.01
CA TYR A 109 2.86 -3.90 -3.73
C TYR A 109 3.73 -5.15 -3.57
N ALA A 110 4.66 -5.14 -2.61
CA ALA A 110 5.69 -6.16 -2.42
C ALA A 110 5.91 -6.53 -0.95
N ALA A 111 4.86 -6.49 -0.12
CA ALA A 111 4.94 -6.88 1.29
C ALA A 111 5.21 -8.38 1.52
N GLY A 112 5.06 -9.19 0.47
CA GLY A 112 5.21 -10.64 0.53
C GLY A 112 3.99 -11.34 1.15
N VAL A 113 4.02 -12.68 1.16
CA VAL A 113 2.91 -13.52 1.64
C VAL A 113 3.14 -14.13 3.03
N GLY A 114 4.34 -13.94 3.60
CA GLY A 114 4.76 -14.65 4.81
C GLY A 114 3.97 -14.31 6.08
N LYS A 115 3.31 -13.16 6.14
CA LYS A 115 2.54 -12.66 7.29
C LYS A 115 1.01 -12.64 7.06
N ALA A 116 0.55 -13.19 5.94
CA ALA A 116 -0.87 -13.13 5.54
C ALA A 116 -1.87 -13.71 6.56
N LYS A 117 -1.42 -14.56 7.51
CA LYS A 117 -2.26 -15.12 8.57
C LYS A 117 -2.37 -14.22 9.81
N SER A 118 -1.56 -13.17 9.95
CA SER A 118 -1.62 -12.24 11.08
C SER A 118 -2.80 -11.28 10.92
N LYS A 119 -3.64 -11.15 11.94
CA LYS A 119 -4.76 -10.19 11.94
C LYS A 119 -4.27 -8.75 11.88
N VAL A 120 -3.18 -8.42 12.56
CA VAL A 120 -2.54 -7.11 12.54
C VAL A 120 -2.08 -6.77 11.12
N PHE A 121 -1.40 -7.71 10.45
CA PHE A 121 -1.02 -7.56 9.05
C PHE A 121 -2.24 -7.35 8.13
N GLN A 122 -3.27 -8.18 8.28
CA GLN A 122 -4.49 -8.09 7.46
C GLN A 122 -5.18 -6.73 7.63
N HIS A 123 -5.32 -6.26 8.87
CA HIS A 123 -5.93 -4.97 9.16
C HIS A 123 -5.12 -3.81 8.54
N ARG A 124 -3.81 -3.80 8.75
CA ARG A 124 -2.95 -2.77 8.16
C ARG A 124 -2.92 -2.82 6.64
N GLN A 125 -2.87 -4.01 6.07
CA GLN A 125 -2.98 -4.22 4.63
C GLN A 125 -4.29 -3.63 4.08
N GLU A 126 -5.41 -3.88 4.76
CA GLU A 126 -6.73 -3.37 4.37
C GLU A 126 -6.77 -1.85 4.39
N GLN A 127 -6.25 -1.19 5.44
CA GLN A 127 -6.16 0.25 5.54
C GLN A 127 -5.38 0.84 4.36
N VAL A 128 -4.16 0.33 4.12
CA VAL A 128 -3.30 0.83 3.04
C VAL A 128 -3.93 0.57 1.68
N LEU A 129 -4.38 -0.65 1.39
CA LEU A 129 -4.97 -0.98 0.10
C LEU A 129 -6.29 -0.22 -0.16
N THR A 130 -7.07 0.08 0.88
CA THR A 130 -8.25 0.93 0.75
C THR A 130 -7.87 2.35 0.33
N ALA A 131 -6.80 2.91 0.90
CA ALA A 131 -6.28 4.21 0.51
C ALA A 131 -5.67 4.21 -0.92
N LEU A 132 -5.24 3.05 -1.43
CA LEU A 132 -4.69 2.90 -2.78
C LEU A 132 -5.76 2.70 -3.87
N ARG A 133 -7.03 2.46 -3.53
CA ARG A 133 -8.10 2.27 -4.54
C ARG A 133 -8.16 3.33 -5.63
N PRO A 134 -7.99 4.65 -5.33
CA PRO A 134 -7.98 5.68 -6.37
C PRO A 134 -6.82 5.56 -7.38
N TYR A 135 -5.81 4.75 -7.08
CA TYR A 135 -4.59 4.58 -7.88
C TYR A 135 -4.42 3.13 -8.38
N GLU A 136 -5.51 2.37 -8.40
CA GLU A 136 -5.47 0.92 -8.76
C GLU A 136 -4.98 0.69 -10.20
N ASP A 137 -5.20 1.63 -11.10
CA ASP A 137 -4.70 1.61 -12.47
C ASP A 137 -3.16 1.56 -12.56
N LYS A 138 -2.46 2.09 -11.55
CA LYS A 138 -1.00 2.07 -11.42
C LYS A 138 -0.49 0.91 -10.56
N LEU A 139 -1.37 0.15 -9.91
CA LEU A 139 -1.00 -0.85 -8.91
C LEU A 139 -0.57 -2.17 -9.56
N HIS A 140 0.60 -2.64 -9.18
CA HIS A 140 1.22 -3.88 -9.67
C HIS A 140 1.77 -4.70 -8.51
N CYS A 141 2.06 -5.97 -8.78
CA CYS A 141 2.85 -6.83 -7.88
C CYS A 141 4.05 -7.42 -8.61
N LEU A 142 5.06 -7.83 -7.81
CA LEU A 142 6.19 -8.58 -8.33
C LEU A 142 5.77 -9.99 -8.70
N THR A 143 6.25 -10.42 -9.86
CA THR A 143 6.04 -11.78 -10.35
C THR A 143 7.31 -12.29 -11.05
N ASN A 144 7.37 -13.58 -11.34
CA ASN A 144 8.39 -14.14 -12.22
C ASN A 144 7.92 -14.10 -13.69
N GLU A 145 8.81 -14.44 -14.62
CA GLU A 145 8.52 -14.45 -16.05
C GLU A 145 7.26 -15.25 -16.43
N SER A 146 7.01 -16.37 -15.76
CA SER A 146 5.82 -17.19 -16.01
C SER A 146 4.52 -16.65 -15.40
N GLY A 147 4.57 -15.58 -14.61
CA GLY A 147 3.42 -15.01 -13.90
C GLY A 147 2.90 -15.83 -12.70
N ARG A 148 3.53 -16.97 -12.39
CA ARG A 148 3.05 -17.89 -11.35
C ARG A 148 3.42 -17.46 -9.92
N ALA A 149 4.59 -16.84 -9.74
CA ALA A 149 5.05 -16.36 -8.44
C ALA A 149 4.61 -14.90 -8.28
N ARG A 150 3.39 -14.67 -7.79
CA ARG A 150 2.82 -13.33 -7.54
C ARG A 150 3.01 -12.89 -6.09
N LEU A 151 2.84 -11.60 -5.84
CA LEU A 151 2.88 -10.98 -4.51
C LEU A 151 4.17 -11.25 -3.72
N GLN A 152 5.27 -11.38 -4.42
CA GLN A 152 6.55 -11.71 -3.82
C GLN A 152 7.23 -10.48 -3.20
N HIS A 153 8.02 -10.73 -2.15
CA HIS A 153 8.96 -9.74 -1.63
C HIS A 153 10.22 -9.67 -2.54
N PRO A 154 10.90 -8.52 -2.67
CA PRO A 154 12.11 -8.38 -3.49
C PRO A 154 13.21 -9.42 -3.22
N LEU A 155 13.36 -9.89 -1.98
CA LEU A 155 14.33 -10.92 -1.62
C LEU A 155 13.93 -12.33 -2.06
N SER A 156 12.70 -12.55 -2.52
CA SER A 156 12.28 -13.90 -2.95
C SER A 156 13.13 -14.36 -4.14
N PRO A 157 13.74 -15.56 -4.07
CA PRO A 157 14.48 -16.11 -5.21
C PRO A 157 13.67 -16.21 -6.49
N ALA A 158 12.34 -16.34 -6.37
CA ALA A 158 11.43 -16.46 -7.51
C ALA A 158 11.33 -15.19 -8.35
N VAL A 159 11.70 -14.02 -7.80
CA VAL A 159 11.60 -12.72 -8.48
C VAL A 159 12.92 -11.94 -8.47
N ARG A 160 14.06 -12.63 -8.53
CA ARG A 160 15.38 -11.99 -8.63
C ARG A 160 15.45 -10.99 -9.78
N THR A 161 14.82 -11.35 -10.89
CA THR A 161 14.55 -10.49 -12.03
C THR A 161 13.08 -10.15 -12.01
N TRP A 162 12.76 -8.86 -11.85
CA TRP A 162 11.38 -8.42 -11.74
C TRP A 162 10.64 -8.49 -13.05
N HIS A 163 9.47 -9.06 -13.01
CA HIS A 163 8.37 -8.85 -13.94
C HIS A 163 7.22 -8.25 -13.14
N LEU A 164 6.45 -7.37 -13.74
CA LEU A 164 5.34 -6.69 -13.11
C LEU A 164 4.03 -7.24 -13.65
N SER A 165 3.07 -7.47 -12.77
CA SER A 165 1.72 -7.87 -13.13
C SER A 165 0.72 -6.91 -12.48
N PRO A 166 -0.29 -6.41 -13.22
CA PRO A 166 -1.34 -5.62 -12.62
C PRO A 166 -1.94 -6.33 -11.40
N LEU A 167 -2.28 -5.55 -10.38
CA LEU A 167 -2.86 -6.03 -9.13
C LEU A 167 -4.13 -5.26 -8.84
N LYS A 168 -5.23 -5.96 -8.62
CA LYS A 168 -6.47 -5.36 -8.15
C LYS A 168 -6.54 -5.42 -6.63
N VAL A 169 -7.02 -4.36 -6.01
CA VAL A 169 -7.22 -4.29 -4.56
C VAL A 169 -8.15 -5.40 -4.09
N SER A 170 -9.18 -5.74 -4.87
CA SER A 170 -10.13 -6.83 -4.61
C SER A 170 -9.51 -8.24 -4.58
N GLU A 171 -8.29 -8.43 -5.11
CA GLU A 171 -7.55 -9.70 -4.99
C GLU A 171 -7.00 -9.93 -3.57
N LEU A 172 -6.84 -8.87 -2.78
CA LEU A 172 -6.21 -8.90 -1.47
C LEU A 172 -7.14 -8.57 -0.30
N ILE A 173 -8.15 -7.75 -0.54
CA ILE A 173 -9.13 -7.33 0.47
C ILE A 173 -10.55 -7.37 -0.12
N ALA A 174 -11.55 -7.64 0.75
CA ALA A 174 -12.94 -7.62 0.34
C ALA A 174 -13.37 -6.22 -0.16
N GLU A 175 -14.31 -6.19 -1.09
CA GLU A 175 -14.93 -4.92 -1.47
C GLU A 175 -15.77 -4.36 -0.31
N PRO A 176 -15.77 -3.04 -0.09
CA PRO A 176 -16.65 -2.45 0.92
C PRO A 176 -18.10 -2.74 0.55
N GLU A 177 -18.87 -3.28 1.50
CA GLU A 177 -20.32 -3.46 1.32
C GLU A 177 -20.94 -2.11 0.92
N LYS A 178 -21.60 -2.07 -0.25
CA LYS A 178 -22.44 -0.94 -0.62
C LYS A 178 -23.61 -0.90 0.36
N LYS A 179 -23.56 0.00 1.35
CA LYS A 179 -24.72 0.29 2.18
C LYS A 179 -25.79 0.90 1.28
N GLU A 180 -26.77 0.09 0.90
CA GLU A 180 -27.98 0.60 0.29
C GLU A 180 -28.63 1.60 1.27
N PRO A 181 -29.10 2.77 0.82
CA PRO A 181 -29.81 3.69 1.68
C PRO A 181 -31.07 2.98 2.19
N LYS A 182 -31.17 2.80 3.51
CA LYS A 182 -32.37 2.27 4.15
C LYS A 182 -33.53 3.15 3.73
N GLY A 183 -34.42 2.58 2.91
CA GLY A 183 -35.65 3.25 2.52
C GLY A 183 -36.45 3.63 3.78
N THR A 184 -36.81 4.89 3.88
CA THR A 184 -37.70 5.40 4.94
C THR A 184 -39.10 4.85 4.70
N ASP A 185 -39.43 3.75 5.36
CA ASP A 185 -40.82 3.24 5.46
C ASP A 185 -41.68 4.26 6.22
N THR A 186 -42.32 5.12 5.45
CA THR A 186 -43.42 5.96 5.96
C THR A 186 -44.67 5.10 6.14
N LYS A 187 -44.81 4.51 7.31
CA LYS A 187 -46.10 3.87 7.72
C LYS A 187 -47.17 4.92 7.82
N ALA A 188 -48.04 5.00 6.82
CA ALA A 188 -49.31 5.72 6.88
C ALA A 188 -50.21 5.11 7.96
N LYS A 189 -50.48 5.90 9.00
CA LYS A 189 -51.50 5.56 10.02
C LYS A 189 -52.89 5.64 9.37
N LYS A 190 -53.51 4.50 9.09
CA LYS A 190 -54.95 4.40 8.81
C LYS A 190 -55.74 4.70 10.08
N GLY A 191 -56.40 5.83 10.12
CA GLY A 191 -57.36 6.21 11.14
C GLY A 191 -58.56 5.23 11.17
N ARG A 192 -58.85 4.67 12.34
CA ARG A 192 -59.98 3.80 12.57
C ARG A 192 -61.10 4.66 13.14
N HIS A 193 -62.10 5.01 12.32
CA HIS A 193 -63.37 5.59 12.77
C HIS A 193 -64.16 4.53 13.53
N LYS A 194 -64.46 4.80 14.79
CA LYS A 194 -65.49 4.11 15.55
C LYS A 194 -66.80 4.88 15.47
N ASN A 195 -67.75 4.30 14.76
CA ASN A 195 -69.16 4.69 14.87
C ASN A 195 -69.71 4.09 16.15
N THR A 196 -70.23 4.91 17.06
CA THR A 196 -71.14 4.51 18.12
C THR A 196 -72.49 5.04 17.81
N ALA A 197 -73.39 4.13 17.39
CA ALA A 197 -74.82 4.41 17.37
C ALA A 197 -75.33 4.29 18.82
N LYS A 198 -76.10 5.29 19.24
CA LYS A 198 -76.94 5.30 20.41
C LYS A 198 -78.36 4.82 19.99
N GLU A 199 -78.90 3.84 20.65
CA GLU A 199 -80.30 3.64 20.71
C GLU A 199 -80.80 3.97 22.13
N ALA A 200 -81.98 4.59 22.14
CA ALA A 200 -82.63 5.14 23.26
C ALA A 200 -83.64 4.09 23.91
N GLU A 201 -83.75 4.09 25.18
CA GLU A 201 -84.99 4.20 25.94
C GLU A 201 -84.61 4.58 27.39
#